data_230829fafbad0835b48d910b0820e669
#
_entry.id   230829fafbad0835b48d910b0820e669
#
_cell.length_a   1.000
_cell.length_b   1.000
_cell.length_c   1.000
_cell.angle_alpha   90.00
_cell.angle_beta   90.00
_cell.angle_gamma   90.00
#
_symmetry.space_group_name_H-M   'P 1'
#
loop_
_entity.id
_entity.type
_entity.pdbx_description
1 polymer ?
#
loop_
_entity_poly.entity_id
_entity_poly.type
_entity_poly.pdbx_seq_one_letter_code
_entity_poly.pdbx_strand_id
1 'polypeptide(L)'
;IQSLPYMDRLDYVSMMCNEHAYCLAIEKLLGIEVPERAQYIRVMFSEITRLLNHLMWLGSHGNDCGSSTILVYTFREREDLFDMYEAVSGARMHAAYFRPGGVYRDLPESMPQYKASKVRNAKSLEARNQNRKGSLLDFIEDFTQRFPRCVDEYETLLTDNRIWKQRTVGVGVVT
;
A
#
# COMPACT_ATOMS: atom_id res chain seq x y z
N ILE A 1 9.63 5.19 20.76
CA ILE A 1 10.17 4.59 19.52
C ILE A 1 10.02 3.06 19.53
N GLN A 2 10.32 2.37 20.64
CA GLN A 2 10.23 0.89 20.72
C GLN A 2 8.81 0.34 20.55
N SER A 3 7.77 1.11 20.89
CA SER A 3 6.36 0.73 20.71
C SER A 3 5.84 0.87 19.28
N LEU A 4 6.49 1.69 18.44
CA LEU A 4 6.02 2.00 17.09
C LEU A 4 5.84 0.76 16.19
N PRO A 5 6.77 -0.22 16.16
CA PRO A 5 6.59 -1.43 15.36
C PRO A 5 5.35 -2.26 15.74
N TYR A 6 4.85 -2.11 16.97
CA TYR A 6 3.63 -2.79 17.40
C TYR A 6 2.37 -2.14 16.79
N MET A 7 2.43 -0.83 16.50
CA MET A 7 1.32 -0.12 15.86
C MET A 7 1.05 -0.66 14.46
N ASP A 8 2.09 -0.95 13.67
CA ASP A 8 1.96 -1.56 12.34
C ASP A 8 1.18 -2.88 12.33
N ARG A 9 1.14 -3.58 13.46
CA ARG A 9 0.54 -4.91 13.60
C ARG A 9 -0.89 -4.89 14.15
N LEU A 10 -1.42 -3.72 14.47
CA LEU A 10 -2.81 -3.58 14.95
C LEU A 10 -3.78 -3.84 13.79
N ASP A 11 -3.96 -2.87 12.91
CA ASP A 11 -4.55 -3.12 11.60
C ASP A 11 -3.42 -3.40 10.60
N TYR A 12 -3.11 -4.68 10.44
CA TYR A 12 -1.98 -5.13 9.60
C TYR A 12 -2.20 -4.93 8.09
N VAL A 13 -3.32 -4.33 7.70
CA VAL A 13 -3.62 -3.93 6.31
C VAL A 13 -3.46 -2.42 6.11
N SER A 14 -3.46 -1.64 7.19
CA SER A 14 -3.34 -0.17 7.19
C SER A 14 -2.14 0.32 8.03
N MET A 15 -0.97 -0.29 7.83
CA MET A 15 0.19 -0.14 8.70
C MET A 15 0.58 1.30 8.97
N MET A 16 0.88 2.09 7.94
CA MET A 16 1.32 3.48 8.14
C MET A 16 0.20 4.41 8.64
N CYS A 17 -1.08 4.06 8.45
CA CYS A 17 -2.18 4.80 9.08
C CYS A 17 -2.20 4.62 10.60
N ASN A 18 -1.89 3.42 11.10
CA ASN A 18 -1.74 3.18 12.53
C ASN A 18 -0.56 3.95 13.12
N GLU A 19 0.60 3.95 12.42
CA GLU A 19 1.76 4.75 12.79
C GLU A 19 1.40 6.24 12.86
N HIS A 20 0.64 6.73 11.86
CA HIS A 20 0.23 8.13 11.78
C HIS A 20 -0.63 8.53 12.97
N ALA A 21 -1.66 7.75 13.28
CA ALA A 21 -2.53 8.00 14.43
C ALA A 21 -1.75 8.05 15.74
N TYR A 22 -0.82 7.11 15.94
CA TYR A 22 0.05 7.09 17.11
C TYR A 22 0.98 8.29 17.19
N CYS A 23 1.63 8.66 16.07
CA CYS A 23 2.51 9.84 16.03
C CYS A 23 1.74 11.13 16.32
N LEU A 24 0.57 11.31 15.70
CA LEU A 24 -0.28 12.49 15.93
C LEU A 24 -0.71 12.61 17.40
N ALA A 25 -1.04 11.50 18.06
CA ALA A 25 -1.40 11.51 19.48
C ALA A 25 -0.23 11.99 20.36
N ILE A 26 0.99 11.48 20.11
CA ILE A 26 2.19 11.89 20.84
C ILE A 26 2.54 13.36 20.57
N GLU A 27 2.50 13.78 19.30
CA GLU A 27 2.82 15.16 18.89
C GLU A 27 1.85 16.14 19.54
N LYS A 28 0.57 15.82 19.58
CA LYS A 28 -0.43 16.63 20.27
C LYS A 28 -0.19 16.73 21.77
N LEU A 29 0.19 15.63 22.42
CA LEU A 29 0.48 15.62 23.86
C LEU A 29 1.75 16.41 24.22
N LEU A 30 2.75 16.39 23.36
CA LEU A 30 4.04 17.05 23.60
C LEU A 30 4.17 18.44 22.96
N GLY A 31 3.18 18.87 22.18
CA GLY A 31 3.23 20.14 21.44
C GLY A 31 4.33 20.17 20.36
N ILE A 32 4.63 19.03 19.74
CA ILE A 32 5.66 18.93 18.71
C ILE A 32 5.09 19.38 17.36
N GLU A 33 5.75 20.34 16.73
CA GLU A 33 5.45 20.74 15.35
C GLU A 33 6.18 19.84 14.35
N VAL A 34 5.46 19.39 13.32
CA VAL A 34 6.01 18.54 12.27
C VAL A 34 6.36 19.40 11.06
N PRO A 35 7.58 19.28 10.47
CA PRO A 35 7.95 20.00 9.26
C PRO A 35 6.97 19.73 8.11
N GLU A 36 6.66 20.77 7.32
CA GLU A 36 5.69 20.71 6.23
C GLU A 36 5.97 19.58 5.24
N ARG A 37 7.24 19.41 4.82
CA ARG A 37 7.65 18.31 3.94
C ARG A 37 7.28 16.94 4.52
N ALA A 38 7.48 16.71 5.81
CA ALA A 38 7.14 15.46 6.46
C ALA A 38 5.63 15.24 6.52
N GLN A 39 4.83 16.29 6.65
CA GLN A 39 3.37 16.22 6.59
C GLN A 39 2.90 15.74 5.21
N TYR A 40 3.43 16.32 4.11
CA TYR A 40 3.11 15.86 2.75
C TYR A 40 3.51 14.40 2.52
N ILE A 41 4.69 13.98 2.97
CA ILE A 41 5.13 12.59 2.89
C ILE A 41 4.18 11.66 3.65
N ARG A 42 3.75 12.04 4.84
CA ARG A 42 2.79 11.27 5.63
C ARG A 42 1.44 11.14 4.94
N VAL A 43 0.92 12.22 4.37
CA VAL A 43 -0.36 12.18 3.61
C VAL A 43 -0.22 11.23 2.42
N MET A 44 0.83 11.37 1.63
CA MET A 44 1.08 10.51 0.47
C MET A 44 1.14 9.03 0.85
N PHE A 45 1.90 8.67 1.88
CA PHE A 45 1.99 7.27 2.32
C PHE A 45 0.74 6.77 3.06
N SER A 46 -0.04 7.64 3.67
CA SER A 46 -1.36 7.27 4.21
C SER A 46 -2.34 6.90 3.09
N GLU A 47 -2.31 7.63 1.96
CA GLU A 47 -3.11 7.30 0.79
C GLU A 47 -2.64 6.00 0.10
N ILE A 48 -1.34 5.79 -0.04
CA ILE A 48 -0.77 4.52 -0.52
C ILE A 48 -1.23 3.36 0.39
N THR A 49 -1.22 3.57 1.69
CA THR A 49 -1.72 2.60 2.69
C THR A 49 -3.20 2.33 2.50
N ARG A 50 -4.00 3.35 2.25
CA ARG A 50 -5.44 3.20 1.98
C ARG A 50 -5.69 2.35 0.73
N LEU A 51 -4.92 2.54 -0.33
CA LEU A 51 -4.99 1.69 -1.53
C LEU A 51 -4.60 0.24 -1.21
N LEU A 52 -3.54 0.02 -0.44
CA LEU A 52 -3.15 -1.31 0.04
C LEU A 52 -4.28 -2.03 0.77
N ASN A 53 -4.97 -1.31 1.65
CA ASN A 53 -6.13 -1.82 2.39
C ASN A 53 -7.29 -2.17 1.45
N HIS A 54 -7.71 -1.23 0.60
CA HIS A 54 -8.83 -1.45 -0.31
C HIS A 54 -8.59 -2.62 -1.27
N LEU A 55 -7.39 -2.77 -1.79
CA LEU A 55 -7.04 -3.89 -2.66
C LEU A 55 -7.06 -5.23 -1.91
N MET A 56 -6.61 -5.27 -0.66
CA MET A 56 -6.69 -6.48 0.17
C MET A 56 -8.15 -6.82 0.47
N TRP A 57 -8.94 -5.83 0.90
CA TRP A 57 -10.37 -6.04 1.16
C TRP A 57 -11.10 -6.53 -0.08
N LEU A 58 -10.96 -5.84 -1.21
CA LEU A 58 -11.65 -6.20 -2.45
C LEU A 58 -11.27 -7.61 -2.92
N GLY A 59 -9.98 -7.93 -2.88
CA GLY A 59 -9.48 -9.24 -3.28
C GLY A 59 -10.00 -10.37 -2.39
N SER A 60 -9.93 -10.21 -1.07
CA SER A 60 -10.38 -11.23 -0.12
C SER A 60 -11.90 -11.37 -0.11
N HIS A 61 -12.64 -10.28 -0.11
CA HIS A 61 -14.10 -10.31 -0.16
C HIS A 61 -14.61 -10.94 -1.49
N GLY A 62 -14.00 -10.57 -2.62
CA GLY A 62 -14.31 -11.18 -3.91
C GLY A 62 -14.04 -12.68 -3.92
N ASN A 63 -12.92 -13.11 -3.35
CA ASN A 63 -12.59 -14.53 -3.21
C ASN A 63 -13.61 -15.28 -2.34
N ASP A 64 -14.01 -14.70 -1.21
CA ASP A 64 -15.00 -15.30 -0.30
C ASP A 64 -16.37 -15.43 -0.95
N CYS A 65 -16.73 -14.51 -1.83
CA CYS A 65 -17.95 -14.59 -2.64
C CYS A 65 -17.82 -15.49 -3.89
N GLY A 66 -16.66 -16.13 -4.10
CA GLY A 66 -16.45 -17.12 -5.16
C GLY A 66 -15.78 -16.58 -6.43
N SER A 67 -15.22 -15.35 -6.39
CA SER A 67 -14.43 -14.77 -7.48
C SER A 67 -12.94 -14.80 -7.14
N SER A 68 -12.31 -15.97 -7.19
CA SER A 68 -10.89 -16.14 -6.82
C SER A 68 -9.93 -15.35 -7.71
N THR A 69 -10.31 -15.06 -8.95
CA THR A 69 -9.49 -14.33 -9.92
C THR A 69 -9.18 -12.92 -9.43
N ILE A 70 -10.14 -12.24 -8.80
CA ILE A 70 -9.94 -10.86 -8.32
C ILE A 70 -8.80 -10.75 -7.30
N LEU A 71 -8.61 -11.78 -6.46
CA LEU A 71 -7.52 -11.80 -5.48
C LEU A 71 -6.15 -11.68 -6.17
N VAL A 72 -5.94 -12.40 -7.27
CA VAL A 72 -4.68 -12.36 -8.02
C VAL A 72 -4.45 -10.99 -8.66
N TYR A 73 -5.50 -10.40 -9.23
CA TYR A 73 -5.44 -9.08 -9.85
C TYR A 73 -5.14 -7.97 -8.83
N THR A 74 -5.83 -7.94 -7.70
CA THR A 74 -5.59 -6.93 -6.66
C THR A 74 -4.21 -7.07 -6.04
N PHE A 75 -3.70 -8.29 -5.87
CA PHE A 75 -2.35 -8.54 -5.35
C PHE A 75 -1.25 -8.14 -6.32
N ARG A 76 -1.49 -8.16 -7.63
CA ARG A 76 -0.57 -7.62 -8.63
C ARG A 76 -0.24 -6.15 -8.34
N GLU A 77 -1.25 -5.33 -8.10
CA GLU A 77 -1.07 -3.90 -7.81
C GLU A 77 -0.50 -3.67 -6.39
N ARG A 78 -0.84 -4.54 -5.44
CA ARG A 78 -0.26 -4.46 -4.09
C ARG A 78 1.26 -4.66 -4.08
N GLU A 79 1.80 -5.45 -4.99
CA GLU A 79 3.26 -5.64 -5.10
C GLU A 79 3.98 -4.32 -5.39
N ASP A 80 3.44 -3.47 -6.27
CA ASP A 80 4.02 -2.17 -6.57
C ASP A 80 3.94 -1.21 -5.37
N LEU A 81 2.82 -1.23 -4.65
CA LEU A 81 2.67 -0.42 -3.43
C LEU A 81 3.62 -0.87 -2.32
N PHE A 82 3.89 -2.17 -2.20
CA PHE A 82 4.91 -2.69 -1.30
C PHE A 82 6.34 -2.30 -1.73
N ASP A 83 6.60 -2.17 -3.02
CA ASP A 83 7.86 -1.66 -3.52
C ASP A 83 8.08 -0.18 -3.12
N MET A 84 7.01 0.63 -3.10
CA MET A 84 7.07 2.00 -2.56
C MET A 84 7.39 2.00 -1.05
N TYR A 85 6.77 1.11 -0.27
CA TYR A 85 7.06 0.94 1.16
C TYR A 85 8.52 0.55 1.39
N GLU A 86 9.01 -0.45 0.66
CA GLU A 86 10.39 -0.91 0.75
C GLU A 86 11.40 0.19 0.39
N ALA A 87 11.05 1.04 -0.59
CA ALA A 87 11.92 2.15 -1.01
C ALA A 87 12.22 3.11 0.15
N VAL A 88 11.23 3.46 0.97
CA VAL A 88 11.39 4.43 2.05
C VAL A 88 11.81 3.82 3.38
N SER A 89 11.43 2.59 3.66
CA SER A 89 11.64 1.97 4.98
C SER A 89 12.60 0.79 4.99
N GLY A 90 12.80 0.15 3.85
CA GLY A 90 13.51 -1.14 3.74
C GLY A 90 12.63 -2.35 4.06
N ALA A 91 11.37 -2.14 4.47
CA ALA A 91 10.41 -3.18 4.80
C ALA A 91 9.19 -3.10 3.87
N ARG A 92 8.72 -4.26 3.42
CA ARG A 92 7.58 -4.35 2.50
C ARG A 92 6.22 -4.08 3.15
N MET A 93 6.07 -4.38 4.44
CA MET A 93 4.81 -4.24 5.16
C MET A 93 4.94 -3.40 6.43
N HIS A 94 5.56 -3.94 7.45
CA HIS A 94 5.70 -3.29 8.77
C HIS A 94 6.90 -2.37 8.75
N ALA A 95 6.67 -1.14 8.33
CA ALA A 95 7.71 -0.19 7.95
C ALA A 95 8.29 0.59 9.13
N ALA A 96 7.49 0.89 10.16
CA ALA A 96 7.83 1.79 11.25
C ALA A 96 8.47 3.09 10.74
N TYR A 97 7.87 3.66 9.68
CA TYR A 97 8.44 4.76 8.92
C TYR A 97 8.07 6.13 9.49
N PHE A 98 6.82 6.31 9.94
CA PHE A 98 6.42 7.55 10.61
C PHE A 98 7.00 7.58 12.03
N ARG A 99 7.45 8.75 12.45
CA ARG A 99 8.06 8.97 13.75
C ARG A 99 7.49 10.23 14.37
N PRO A 100 7.33 10.31 15.71
CA PRO A 100 6.98 11.57 16.34
C PRO A 100 7.94 12.69 15.92
N GLY A 101 7.39 13.76 15.35
CA GLY A 101 8.17 14.86 14.78
C GLY A 101 8.45 14.75 13.27
N GLY A 102 8.01 13.68 12.58
CA GLY A 102 8.18 13.56 11.13
C GLY A 102 8.20 12.14 10.61
N VAL A 103 9.20 11.79 9.82
CA VAL A 103 9.44 10.49 9.21
C VAL A 103 10.86 10.01 9.50
N TYR A 104 11.10 8.69 9.39
CA TYR A 104 12.41 8.10 9.71
C TYR A 104 13.53 8.64 8.82
N ARG A 105 13.29 8.82 7.53
CA ARG A 105 14.21 9.40 6.54
C ARG A 105 13.44 10.03 5.39
N ASP A 106 14.09 10.90 4.64
CA ASP A 106 13.52 11.51 3.44
C ASP A 106 13.30 10.48 2.31
N LEU A 107 12.59 10.89 1.28
CA LEU A 107 12.36 10.06 0.09
C LEU A 107 13.69 9.75 -0.61
N PRO A 108 13.88 8.53 -1.10
CA PRO A 108 15.09 8.18 -1.86
C PRO A 108 15.09 8.90 -3.22
N GLU A 109 16.27 9.36 -3.66
CA GLU A 109 16.44 10.00 -4.97
C GLU A 109 16.21 9.03 -6.14
N SER A 110 16.38 7.74 -5.89
CA SER A 110 16.15 6.68 -6.88
C SER A 110 15.51 5.47 -6.24
N MET A 111 14.70 4.73 -7.02
CA MET A 111 14.12 3.46 -6.58
C MET A 111 15.22 2.42 -6.33
N PRO A 112 15.24 1.79 -5.13
CA PRO A 112 16.20 0.73 -4.83
C PRO A 112 16.02 -0.45 -5.77
N GLN A 113 17.11 -0.94 -6.35
CA GLN A 113 17.10 -2.12 -7.23
C GLN A 113 17.17 -3.43 -6.43
N TYR A 114 16.44 -4.43 -6.88
CA TYR A 114 16.57 -5.78 -6.31
C TYR A 114 17.96 -6.37 -6.57
N LYS A 115 18.58 -6.97 -5.56
CA LYS A 115 19.85 -7.66 -5.66
C LYS A 115 19.64 -9.13 -6.07
N ALA A 116 20.51 -9.67 -6.91
CA ALA A 116 20.44 -11.05 -7.39
C ALA A 116 20.36 -12.10 -6.28
N SER A 117 20.95 -11.83 -5.11
CA SER A 117 20.89 -12.70 -3.94
C SER A 117 19.48 -12.90 -3.34
N LYS A 118 18.53 -12.03 -3.67
CA LYS A 118 17.15 -12.07 -3.15
C LYS A 118 16.12 -12.69 -4.12
N VAL A 119 16.53 -12.99 -5.35
CA VAL A 119 15.62 -13.48 -6.40
C VAL A 119 16.17 -14.74 -7.04
N ARG A 120 15.39 -15.81 -7.06
CA ARG A 120 15.79 -17.11 -7.61
C ARG A 120 15.97 -17.15 -9.12
N ASN A 121 15.38 -16.21 -9.87
CA ASN A 121 15.37 -16.21 -11.32
C ASN A 121 15.87 -14.85 -11.85
N ALA A 122 16.96 -14.85 -12.61
CA ALA A 122 17.55 -13.64 -13.19
C ALA A 122 16.61 -12.88 -14.13
N LYS A 123 15.80 -13.57 -14.94
CA LYS A 123 14.82 -12.94 -15.83
C LYS A 123 13.71 -12.22 -15.05
N SER A 124 13.28 -12.80 -13.93
CA SER A 124 12.32 -12.17 -13.02
C SER A 124 12.91 -10.93 -12.34
N LEU A 125 14.21 -10.98 -12.01
CA LEU A 125 14.93 -9.84 -11.44
C LEU A 125 15.02 -8.66 -12.42
N GLU A 126 15.38 -8.93 -13.67
CA GLU A 126 15.48 -7.91 -14.71
C GLU A 126 14.12 -7.25 -14.96
N ALA A 127 13.05 -8.03 -15.10
CA ALA A 127 11.70 -7.52 -15.29
C ALA A 127 11.24 -6.63 -14.13
N ARG A 128 11.49 -7.05 -12.88
CA ARG A 128 11.16 -6.25 -11.69
C ARG A 128 11.99 -4.96 -11.61
N ASN A 129 13.26 -5.00 -11.97
CA ASN A 129 14.12 -3.81 -11.96
C ASN A 129 13.82 -2.85 -13.13
N GLN A 130 13.27 -3.34 -14.25
CA GLN A 130 12.84 -2.47 -15.35
C GLN A 130 11.77 -1.46 -14.92
N ASN A 131 10.85 -1.87 -14.05
CA ASN A 131 9.79 -1.01 -13.53
C ASN A 131 10.26 -0.08 -12.39
N ARG A 132 11.48 -0.27 -11.88
CA ARG A 132 12.08 0.51 -10.77
C ARG A 132 13.11 1.53 -11.26
N LYS A 133 12.88 2.11 -12.44
CA LYS A 133 13.73 3.18 -12.99
C LYS A 133 13.22 4.54 -12.51
N GLY A 134 14.17 5.48 -12.35
CA GLY A 134 13.84 6.84 -11.93
C GLY A 134 13.74 7.00 -10.41
N SER A 135 13.13 8.08 -10.00
CA SER A 135 12.87 8.41 -8.60
C SER A 135 11.64 7.63 -8.07
N LEU A 136 11.47 7.66 -6.74
CA LEU A 136 10.24 7.13 -6.14
C LEU A 136 9.00 7.90 -6.62
N LEU A 137 9.12 9.21 -6.83
CA LEU A 137 8.00 10.02 -7.32
C LEU A 137 7.61 9.65 -8.74
N ASP A 138 8.57 9.40 -9.64
CA ASP A 138 8.30 8.90 -11.00
C ASP A 138 7.56 7.56 -10.96
N PHE A 139 7.95 6.67 -10.04
CA PHE A 139 7.29 5.37 -9.87
C PHE A 139 5.85 5.51 -9.35
N ILE A 140 5.61 6.43 -8.41
CA ILE A 140 4.26 6.74 -7.91
C ILE A 140 3.41 7.36 -9.02
N GLU A 141 3.96 8.29 -9.81
CA GLU A 141 3.25 8.91 -10.91
C GLU A 141 2.84 7.89 -11.97
N ASP A 142 3.76 7.02 -12.40
CA ASP A 142 3.45 5.92 -13.32
C ASP A 142 2.32 5.02 -12.77
N PHE A 143 2.40 4.66 -11.49
CA PHE A 143 1.35 3.90 -10.84
C PHE A 143 0.00 4.61 -10.90
N THR A 144 -0.05 5.91 -10.57
CA THR A 144 -1.31 6.67 -10.56
C THR A 144 -1.93 6.80 -11.94
N GLN A 145 -1.12 6.88 -13.00
CA GLN A 145 -1.60 6.97 -14.39
C GLN A 145 -2.22 5.64 -14.88
N ARG A 146 -1.67 4.50 -14.48
CA ARG A 146 -2.15 3.18 -14.93
C ARG A 146 -3.22 2.57 -14.02
N PHE A 147 -3.28 2.94 -12.75
CA PHE A 147 -4.18 2.36 -11.76
C PHE A 147 -5.68 2.47 -12.12
N PRO A 148 -6.19 3.57 -12.74
CA PRO A 148 -7.58 3.62 -13.18
C PRO A 148 -7.99 2.47 -14.10
N ARG A 149 -7.10 2.03 -14.99
CA ARG A 149 -7.37 0.88 -15.88
C ARG A 149 -7.48 -0.43 -15.09
N CYS A 150 -6.72 -0.56 -14.00
CA CYS A 150 -6.83 -1.71 -13.11
C CYS A 150 -8.19 -1.72 -12.40
N VAL A 151 -8.71 -0.56 -12.03
CA VAL A 151 -10.08 -0.44 -11.46
C VAL A 151 -11.13 -0.86 -12.48
N ASP A 152 -11.00 -0.46 -13.75
CA ASP A 152 -11.90 -0.90 -14.84
C ASP A 152 -11.86 -2.43 -15.02
N GLU A 153 -10.67 -3.06 -14.87
CA GLU A 153 -10.54 -4.53 -14.87
C GLU A 153 -11.32 -5.15 -13.70
N TYR A 154 -11.25 -4.57 -12.49
CA TYR A 154 -11.99 -5.07 -11.31
C TYR A 154 -13.50 -4.92 -11.50
N GLU A 155 -13.95 -3.79 -12.04
CA GLU A 155 -15.36 -3.57 -12.42
C GLU A 155 -15.85 -4.66 -13.36
N THR A 156 -15.10 -4.96 -14.41
CA THR A 156 -15.43 -5.98 -15.40
C THR A 156 -15.51 -7.39 -14.76
N LEU A 157 -14.64 -7.67 -13.79
CA LEU A 157 -14.60 -8.98 -13.14
C LEU A 157 -15.71 -9.19 -12.10
N LEU A 158 -16.19 -8.11 -11.46
CA LEU A 158 -17.11 -8.18 -10.32
C LEU A 158 -18.50 -7.64 -10.64
N THR A 159 -18.62 -6.41 -11.12
CA THR A 159 -19.89 -5.66 -11.16
C THR A 159 -20.97 -6.40 -11.96
N ASP A 160 -20.62 -6.98 -13.11
CA ASP A 160 -21.55 -7.75 -13.94
C ASP A 160 -21.47 -9.27 -13.75
N ASN A 161 -20.66 -9.74 -12.84
CA ASN A 161 -20.54 -11.15 -12.54
C ASN A 161 -21.84 -11.70 -11.92
N ARG A 162 -22.45 -12.69 -12.57
CA ARG A 162 -23.71 -13.29 -12.11
C ARG A 162 -23.60 -13.88 -10.70
N ILE A 163 -22.51 -14.57 -10.41
CA ILE A 163 -22.30 -15.22 -9.10
C ILE A 163 -22.18 -14.15 -8.02
N TRP A 164 -21.40 -13.09 -8.29
CA TRP A 164 -21.25 -11.96 -7.40
C TRP A 164 -22.60 -11.29 -7.08
N LYS A 165 -23.36 -10.96 -8.11
CA LYS A 165 -24.70 -10.36 -7.96
C LYS A 165 -25.65 -11.24 -7.14
N GLN A 166 -25.69 -12.54 -7.41
CA GLN A 166 -26.55 -13.47 -6.66
C GLN A 166 -26.19 -13.61 -5.18
N ARG A 167 -24.92 -13.39 -4.82
CA ARG A 167 -24.43 -13.55 -3.45
C ARG A 167 -24.40 -12.25 -2.65
N THR A 168 -24.53 -11.10 -3.28
CA THR A 168 -24.39 -9.78 -2.62
C THR A 168 -25.65 -8.94 -2.67
N VAL A 169 -26.43 -8.99 -3.74
CA VAL A 169 -27.61 -8.13 -3.89
C VAL A 169 -28.70 -8.52 -2.87
N GLY A 170 -29.09 -7.56 -2.04
CA GLY A 170 -30.11 -7.75 -1.02
C GLY A 170 -29.64 -8.55 0.21
N VAL A 171 -28.35 -8.86 0.33
CA VAL A 171 -27.75 -9.58 1.46
C VAL A 171 -27.06 -8.59 2.39
N GLY A 172 -27.35 -8.70 3.70
CA GLY A 172 -26.70 -7.87 4.72
C GLY A 172 -27.03 -6.37 4.61
N VAL A 173 -28.21 -6.03 4.14
CA VAL A 173 -28.66 -4.63 4.04
C VAL A 173 -28.81 -4.06 5.45
N VAL A 174 -28.07 -3.00 5.74
CA VAL A 174 -28.20 -2.23 6.98
C VAL A 174 -29.18 -1.10 6.74
N THR A 175 -30.29 -1.06 7.51
CA THR A 175 -31.34 -0.05 7.46
C THR A 175 -31.21 0.96 8.58
#